data_7ba44d38e411f7bda3b4bcb180e1ce10
#
_entry.id   7ba44d38e411f7bda3b4bcb180e1ce10
#
_cell.length_a   1.000
_cell.length_b   1.000
_cell.length_c   1.000
_cell.angle_alpha   90.00
_cell.angle_beta   90.00
_cell.angle_gamma   90.00
#
_symmetry.space_group_name_H-M   'P 1'
#
loop_
_entity.id
_entity.type
_entity.pdbx_description
1 polymer ?
#
loop_
_entity_poly.entity_id
_entity_poly.type
_entity_poly.pdbx_seq_one_letter_code
_entity_poly.pdbx_strand_id
1 'polypeptide(L)'
;MEQISSLLAAAAVGGFAITAVAGKFMIPALHRLHFGQTIREEGPTWHSKKNGTPTMGGLCFILGILATLGIVWVMYSPKLPEVLGMPQLQAGMLVLFLAFGSGLIGFLDDFIKVVRHRNLGLTEAQKMILQIALTFGFMFGLHSLGLLTTQVQFPIFGLVDMGLLYYPIAFFGIIFLVNAVNLTDGLDGLCTGVTFVSMIGYLLAGSLLGFVHVSLIAAATAGACAGFLVWNFYPAKVFMGDTGSMFFGGIVTALAFVMQRPELVLFFGIVYIWDAMTVVIQRTYFKATHGKRIFRMTPIPHAYEMRGWREVKIDGFFALIAGIGVAMGIFYICVA
;
A
#
# COMPACT_ATOMS: atom_id res chain seq x y z
N MET A 1 24.17 -15.64 -5.22
CA MET A 1 23.95 -14.27 -4.69
C MET A 1 23.94 -13.22 -5.79
N GLU A 2 24.94 -13.16 -6.68
CA GLU A 2 24.99 -12.16 -7.78
C GLU A 2 23.74 -12.15 -8.69
N GLN A 3 23.23 -13.32 -9.04
CA GLN A 3 22.01 -13.41 -9.89
C GLN A 3 20.76 -12.83 -9.21
N ILE A 4 20.59 -13.05 -7.91
CA ILE A 4 19.47 -12.49 -7.16
C ILE A 4 19.61 -10.98 -7.05
N SER A 5 20.81 -10.48 -6.75
CA SER A 5 21.06 -9.04 -6.64
C SER A 5 20.79 -8.32 -7.98
N SER A 6 21.23 -8.91 -9.10
CA SER A 6 20.96 -8.33 -10.43
C SER A 6 19.45 -8.36 -10.78
N LEU A 7 18.73 -9.42 -10.38
CA LEU A 7 17.29 -9.55 -10.56
C LEU A 7 16.54 -8.46 -9.78
N LEU A 8 16.87 -8.24 -8.51
CA LEU A 8 16.27 -7.23 -7.66
C LEU A 8 16.57 -5.81 -8.17
N ALA A 9 17.82 -5.56 -8.59
CA ALA A 9 18.20 -4.29 -9.19
C ALA A 9 17.42 -4.02 -10.50
N ALA A 10 17.31 -5.02 -11.37
CA ALA A 10 16.52 -4.91 -12.61
C ALA A 10 15.04 -4.63 -12.31
N ALA A 11 14.47 -5.26 -11.28
CA ALA A 11 13.10 -5.02 -10.86
C ALA A 11 12.90 -3.59 -10.33
N ALA A 12 13.82 -3.08 -9.51
CA ALA A 12 13.74 -1.72 -8.98
C ALA A 12 13.90 -0.67 -10.10
N VAL A 13 14.90 -0.84 -10.96
CA VAL A 13 15.15 0.09 -12.09
C VAL A 13 14.00 0.04 -13.10
N GLY A 14 13.51 -1.15 -13.43
CA GLY A 14 12.36 -1.34 -14.33
C GLY A 14 11.10 -0.67 -13.77
N GLY A 15 10.78 -0.92 -12.49
CA GLY A 15 9.66 -0.30 -11.80
C GLY A 15 9.71 1.23 -11.86
N PHE A 16 10.88 1.81 -11.57
CA PHE A 16 11.11 3.24 -11.67
C PHE A 16 10.91 3.76 -13.09
N ALA A 17 11.65 3.21 -14.05
CA ALA A 17 11.69 3.73 -15.42
C ALA A 17 10.33 3.62 -16.10
N ILE A 18 9.67 2.46 -16.01
CA ILE A 18 8.39 2.23 -16.67
C ILE A 18 7.30 3.10 -16.05
N THR A 19 7.26 3.23 -14.70
CA THR A 19 6.28 4.10 -14.02
C THR A 19 6.49 5.57 -14.36
N ALA A 20 7.73 6.06 -14.32
CA ALA A 20 8.04 7.44 -14.66
C ALA A 20 7.66 7.77 -16.11
N VAL A 21 7.93 6.85 -17.05
CA VAL A 21 7.55 7.01 -18.47
C VAL A 21 6.03 6.91 -18.64
N ALA A 22 5.37 5.94 -17.97
CA ALA A 22 3.91 5.82 -18.02
C ALA A 22 3.21 7.12 -17.60
N GLY A 23 3.69 7.78 -16.54
CA GLY A 23 3.16 9.06 -16.08
C GLY A 23 3.19 10.14 -17.16
N LYS A 24 4.26 10.20 -17.97
CA LYS A 24 4.37 11.18 -19.07
C LYS A 24 3.24 11.08 -20.09
N PHE A 25 2.74 9.88 -20.35
CA PHE A 25 1.68 9.65 -21.34
C PHE A 25 0.29 9.60 -20.70
N MET A 26 0.18 8.98 -19.52
CA MET A 26 -1.12 8.79 -18.87
C MET A 26 -1.67 10.07 -18.24
N ILE A 27 -0.82 10.90 -17.63
CA ILE A 27 -1.30 12.15 -16.99
C ILE A 27 -2.00 13.08 -17.98
N PRO A 28 -1.44 13.39 -19.16
CA PRO A 28 -2.17 14.17 -20.16
C PRO A 28 -3.46 13.50 -20.66
N ALA A 29 -3.50 12.16 -20.73
CA ALA A 29 -4.70 11.42 -21.11
C ALA A 29 -5.80 11.56 -20.03
N LEU A 30 -5.45 11.41 -18.74
CA LEU A 30 -6.36 11.60 -17.64
C LEU A 30 -6.91 13.04 -17.58
N HIS A 31 -6.08 14.03 -17.86
CA HIS A 31 -6.52 15.42 -17.98
C HIS A 31 -7.56 15.62 -19.10
N ARG A 32 -7.31 15.05 -20.29
CA ARG A 32 -8.23 15.14 -21.44
C ARG A 32 -9.58 14.48 -21.16
N LEU A 33 -9.58 13.41 -20.38
CA LEU A 33 -10.80 12.69 -20.00
C LEU A 33 -11.55 13.38 -18.85
N HIS A 34 -11.10 14.55 -18.37
CA HIS A 34 -11.68 15.30 -17.27
C HIS A 34 -11.78 14.49 -15.96
N PHE A 35 -10.81 13.61 -15.72
CA PHE A 35 -10.69 12.85 -14.47
C PHE A 35 -10.19 13.72 -13.30
N GLY A 36 -10.57 15.00 -13.27
CA GLY A 36 -10.23 15.92 -12.17
C GLY A 36 -11.01 15.59 -10.91
N GLN A 37 -10.31 15.55 -9.78
CA GLN A 37 -10.96 15.36 -8.48
C GLN A 37 -11.63 16.65 -8.04
N THR A 38 -12.91 16.58 -7.65
CA THR A 38 -13.59 17.65 -6.92
C THR A 38 -13.25 17.52 -5.44
N ILE A 39 -12.58 18.52 -4.89
CA ILE A 39 -12.18 18.51 -3.46
C ILE A 39 -13.44 18.71 -2.62
N ARG A 40 -13.57 17.94 -1.53
CA ARG A 40 -14.67 18.07 -0.58
C ARG A 40 -14.63 19.42 0.11
N GLU A 41 -15.75 20.11 0.22
CA GLU A 41 -15.89 21.40 0.90
C GLU A 41 -15.55 21.35 2.40
N GLU A 42 -15.60 20.15 3.00
CA GLU A 42 -15.30 19.90 4.41
C GLU A 42 -13.79 19.88 4.73
N GLY A 43 -12.92 19.94 3.70
CA GLY A 43 -11.46 19.97 3.84
C GLY A 43 -10.89 21.36 4.11
N PRO A 44 -9.57 21.47 4.37
CA PRO A 44 -8.89 22.76 4.50
C PRO A 44 -9.06 23.62 3.24
N THR A 45 -9.41 24.90 3.42
CA THR A 45 -9.73 25.83 2.30
C THR A 45 -8.59 26.00 1.28
N TRP A 46 -7.32 25.80 1.69
CA TRP A 46 -6.16 25.89 0.78
C TRP A 46 -6.04 24.72 -0.19
N HIS A 47 -6.73 23.60 0.06
CA HIS A 47 -6.80 22.49 -0.89
C HIS A 47 -7.61 22.83 -2.15
N SER A 48 -8.40 23.91 -2.14
CA SER A 48 -9.14 24.37 -3.34
C SER A 48 -8.22 24.61 -4.55
N LYS A 49 -6.93 24.96 -4.31
CA LYS A 49 -5.93 25.13 -5.37
C LYS A 49 -5.56 23.83 -6.09
N LYS A 50 -5.86 22.67 -5.51
CA LYS A 50 -5.62 21.34 -6.08
C LYS A 50 -6.78 20.86 -6.96
N ASN A 51 -7.87 21.65 -7.07
CA ASN A 51 -8.99 21.34 -7.96
C ASN A 51 -8.50 21.21 -9.41
N GLY A 52 -8.96 20.14 -10.09
CA GLY A 52 -8.56 19.87 -11.46
C GLY A 52 -7.32 19.01 -11.63
N THR A 53 -6.59 18.69 -10.53
CA THR A 53 -5.52 17.66 -10.59
C THR A 53 -6.16 16.31 -10.89
N PRO A 54 -5.70 15.57 -11.91
CA PRO A 54 -6.30 14.28 -12.27
C PRO A 54 -6.07 13.26 -11.17
N THR A 55 -7.06 12.40 -10.97
CA THR A 55 -7.01 11.20 -10.12
C THR A 55 -6.75 9.95 -10.95
N MET A 56 -6.71 8.78 -10.31
CA MET A 56 -6.42 7.45 -10.92
C MET A 56 -4.98 7.31 -11.44
N GLY A 57 -4.06 8.15 -10.99
CA GLY A 57 -2.63 8.01 -11.28
C GLY A 57 -2.02 6.69 -10.81
N GLY A 58 -2.70 5.98 -9.91
CA GLY A 58 -2.36 4.62 -9.50
C GLY A 58 -2.15 3.66 -10.67
N LEU A 59 -2.86 3.85 -11.77
CA LEU A 59 -2.68 3.05 -12.98
C LEU A 59 -1.25 3.13 -13.54
N CYS A 60 -0.53 4.25 -13.35
CA CYS A 60 0.84 4.40 -13.84
C CYS A 60 1.78 3.39 -13.18
N PHE A 61 1.75 3.29 -11.88
CA PHE A 61 2.64 2.39 -11.16
C PHE A 61 2.14 0.94 -11.16
N ILE A 62 0.82 0.71 -11.21
CA ILE A 62 0.28 -0.63 -11.40
C ILE A 62 0.79 -1.23 -12.71
N LEU A 63 0.70 -0.49 -13.81
CA LEU A 63 1.28 -0.90 -15.10
C LEU A 63 2.80 -1.04 -15.03
N GLY A 64 3.48 -0.12 -14.33
CA GLY A 64 4.92 -0.17 -14.12
C GLY A 64 5.37 -1.44 -13.42
N ILE A 65 4.70 -1.80 -12.33
CA ILE A 65 4.99 -3.04 -11.56
C ILE A 65 4.73 -4.27 -12.42
N LEU A 66 3.55 -4.36 -13.07
CA LEU A 66 3.20 -5.51 -13.92
C LEU A 66 4.16 -5.70 -15.07
N ALA A 67 4.43 -4.63 -15.83
CA ALA A 67 5.34 -4.71 -16.96
C ALA A 67 6.76 -5.10 -16.50
N THR A 68 7.22 -4.57 -15.38
CA THR A 68 8.52 -4.93 -14.80
C THR A 68 8.57 -6.40 -14.40
N LEU A 69 7.58 -6.89 -13.65
CA LEU A 69 7.53 -8.29 -13.25
C LEU A 69 7.38 -9.22 -14.47
N GLY A 70 6.61 -8.81 -15.49
CA GLY A 70 6.48 -9.52 -16.74
C GLY A 70 7.79 -9.59 -17.55
N ILE A 71 8.53 -8.48 -17.64
CA ILE A 71 9.84 -8.43 -18.28
C ILE A 71 10.84 -9.32 -17.54
N VAL A 72 10.88 -9.19 -16.21
CA VAL A 72 11.73 -10.05 -15.36
C VAL A 72 11.36 -11.52 -15.57
N TRP A 73 10.08 -11.85 -15.61
CA TRP A 73 9.62 -13.21 -15.91
C TRP A 73 10.14 -13.69 -17.25
N VAL A 74 9.98 -12.93 -18.33
CA VAL A 74 10.43 -13.32 -19.69
C VAL A 74 11.95 -13.47 -19.77
N MET A 75 12.70 -12.51 -19.19
CA MET A 75 14.17 -12.53 -19.25
C MET A 75 14.81 -13.66 -18.43
N TYR A 76 14.17 -14.04 -17.34
CA TYR A 76 14.70 -15.05 -16.41
C TYR A 76 13.88 -16.34 -16.41
N SER A 77 12.86 -16.48 -17.28
CA SER A 77 11.93 -17.62 -17.27
C SER A 77 12.57 -19.00 -17.26
N PRO A 78 13.70 -19.27 -17.96
CA PRO A 78 14.37 -20.56 -17.86
C PRO A 78 14.98 -20.84 -16.48
N LYS A 79 15.37 -19.78 -15.74
CA LYS A 79 16.08 -19.87 -14.45
C LYS A 79 15.18 -19.50 -13.26
N LEU A 80 14.09 -18.82 -13.49
CA LEU A 80 13.21 -18.34 -12.42
C LEU A 80 12.61 -19.46 -11.57
N PRO A 81 12.13 -20.58 -12.14
CA PRO A 81 11.66 -21.72 -11.36
C PRO A 81 12.77 -22.40 -10.56
N GLU A 82 14.02 -22.35 -11.02
CA GLU A 82 15.17 -22.87 -10.29
C GLU A 82 15.55 -21.94 -9.12
N VAL A 83 15.40 -20.62 -9.30
CA VAL A 83 15.73 -19.61 -8.28
C VAL A 83 14.63 -19.44 -7.23
N LEU A 84 13.36 -19.42 -7.67
CA LEU A 84 12.22 -19.17 -6.78
C LEU A 84 11.57 -20.49 -6.28
N GLY A 85 11.54 -21.52 -7.10
CA GLY A 85 10.70 -22.69 -6.87
C GLY A 85 9.20 -22.40 -7.08
N MET A 86 8.43 -23.44 -7.36
CA MET A 86 6.98 -23.32 -7.62
C MET A 86 6.19 -22.75 -6.44
N PRO A 87 6.46 -23.11 -5.17
CA PRO A 87 5.74 -22.54 -4.03
C PRO A 87 5.91 -21.03 -3.90
N GLN A 88 7.12 -20.50 -4.12
CA GLN A 88 7.36 -19.05 -4.07
C GLN A 88 6.70 -18.29 -5.21
N LEU A 89 6.64 -18.89 -6.41
CA LEU A 89 5.90 -18.31 -7.54
C LEU A 89 4.40 -18.21 -7.24
N GLN A 90 3.81 -19.26 -6.70
CA GLN A 90 2.39 -19.28 -6.31
C GLN A 90 2.10 -18.27 -5.20
N ALA A 91 2.99 -18.15 -4.21
CA ALA A 91 2.89 -17.13 -3.16
C ALA A 91 2.97 -15.71 -3.74
N GLY A 92 3.87 -15.46 -4.68
CA GLY A 92 3.96 -14.18 -5.40
C GLY A 92 2.70 -13.84 -6.19
N MET A 93 2.09 -14.83 -6.87
CA MET A 93 0.80 -14.65 -7.55
C MET A 93 -0.33 -14.31 -6.57
N LEU A 94 -0.29 -14.89 -5.37
CA LEU A 94 -1.28 -14.58 -4.33
C LEU A 94 -1.12 -13.14 -3.79
N VAL A 95 0.11 -12.63 -3.70
CA VAL A 95 0.34 -11.20 -3.41
C VAL A 95 -0.32 -10.32 -4.47
N LEU A 96 -0.08 -10.63 -5.74
CA LEU A 96 -0.67 -9.88 -6.85
C LEU A 96 -2.20 -10.00 -6.86
N PHE A 97 -2.76 -11.15 -6.51
CA PHE A 97 -4.21 -11.34 -6.40
C PHE A 97 -4.85 -10.35 -5.41
N LEU A 98 -4.31 -10.23 -4.18
CA LEU A 98 -4.84 -9.29 -3.20
C LEU A 98 -4.62 -7.84 -3.63
N ALA A 99 -3.45 -7.52 -4.20
CA ALA A 99 -3.12 -6.18 -4.66
C ALA A 99 -4.04 -5.73 -5.81
N PHE A 100 -4.18 -6.55 -6.84
CA PHE A 100 -5.04 -6.24 -7.99
C PHE A 100 -6.51 -6.21 -7.62
N GLY A 101 -6.97 -7.16 -6.83
CA GLY A 101 -8.34 -7.18 -6.34
C GLY A 101 -8.68 -5.90 -5.55
N SER A 102 -7.78 -5.48 -4.65
CA SER A 102 -7.94 -4.22 -3.91
C SER A 102 -7.88 -3.00 -4.84
N GLY A 103 -6.93 -2.96 -5.75
CA GLY A 103 -6.82 -1.90 -6.76
C GLY A 103 -8.04 -1.83 -7.68
N LEU A 104 -8.62 -2.97 -8.06
CA LEU A 104 -9.84 -3.02 -8.86
C LEU A 104 -11.06 -2.46 -8.11
N ILE A 105 -11.18 -2.75 -6.81
CA ILE A 105 -12.23 -2.15 -5.98
C ILE A 105 -12.06 -0.63 -5.95
N GLY A 106 -10.83 -0.14 -5.76
CA GLY A 106 -10.51 1.30 -5.81
C GLY A 106 -10.77 1.90 -7.19
N PHE A 107 -10.42 1.19 -8.26
CA PHE A 107 -10.69 1.62 -9.63
C PHE A 107 -12.19 1.78 -9.91
N LEU A 108 -13.01 0.83 -9.50
CA LEU A 108 -14.46 0.92 -9.64
C LEU A 108 -15.02 2.11 -8.88
N ASP A 109 -14.50 2.38 -7.68
CA ASP A 109 -14.88 3.53 -6.87
C ASP A 109 -14.54 4.87 -7.57
N ASP A 110 -13.30 5.02 -7.99
CA ASP A 110 -12.82 6.21 -8.73
C ASP A 110 -13.56 6.39 -10.06
N PHE A 111 -13.73 5.32 -10.82
CA PHE A 111 -14.41 5.33 -12.12
C PHE A 111 -15.86 5.81 -11.99
N ILE A 112 -16.59 5.31 -10.98
CA ILE A 112 -17.98 5.75 -10.72
C ILE A 112 -18.02 7.23 -10.35
N LYS A 113 -17.08 7.73 -9.52
CA LYS A 113 -16.97 9.15 -9.17
C LYS A 113 -16.81 10.02 -10.40
N VAL A 114 -15.91 9.61 -11.28
CA VAL A 114 -15.58 10.36 -12.50
C VAL A 114 -16.72 10.34 -13.51
N VAL A 115 -17.22 9.15 -13.87
CA VAL A 115 -18.29 9.01 -14.90
C VAL A 115 -19.59 9.70 -14.47
N ARG A 116 -19.89 9.68 -13.17
CA ARG A 116 -21.11 10.31 -12.65
C ARG A 116 -20.91 11.76 -12.20
N HIS A 117 -19.70 12.33 -12.38
CA HIS A 117 -19.36 13.70 -11.95
C HIS A 117 -19.80 14.02 -10.51
N ARG A 118 -19.57 13.08 -9.59
CA ARG A 118 -19.95 13.23 -8.18
C ARG A 118 -18.87 12.68 -7.25
N ASN A 119 -18.83 13.15 -5.99
CA ASN A 119 -17.87 12.71 -4.99
C ASN A 119 -18.19 11.35 -4.36
N LEU A 120 -19.31 10.71 -4.73
CA LEU A 120 -19.76 9.41 -4.21
C LEU A 120 -19.50 8.33 -5.27
N GLY A 121 -18.56 7.43 -4.96
CA GLY A 121 -18.26 6.23 -5.73
C GLY A 121 -19.18 5.05 -5.33
N LEU A 122 -18.56 3.93 -4.97
CA LEU A 122 -19.24 2.80 -4.35
C LEU A 122 -19.79 3.19 -2.97
N THR A 123 -20.90 2.60 -2.57
CA THR A 123 -21.36 2.73 -1.18
C THR A 123 -20.39 2.03 -0.23
N GLU A 124 -20.33 2.47 1.04
CA GLU A 124 -19.50 1.81 2.05
C GLU A 124 -19.79 0.30 2.15
N ALA A 125 -21.08 -0.07 2.05
CA ALA A 125 -21.51 -1.47 2.07
C ALA A 125 -20.99 -2.26 0.84
N GLN A 126 -21.09 -1.69 -0.37
CA GLN A 126 -20.58 -2.33 -1.59
C GLN A 126 -19.07 -2.54 -1.53
N LYS A 127 -18.34 -1.50 -1.10
CA LYS A 127 -16.88 -1.56 -0.93
C LYS A 127 -16.50 -2.64 0.10
N MET A 128 -17.22 -2.70 1.22
CA MET A 128 -17.00 -3.70 2.26
C MET A 128 -17.29 -5.14 1.79
N ILE A 129 -18.39 -5.37 1.07
CA ILE A 129 -18.74 -6.71 0.55
C ILE A 129 -17.65 -7.21 -0.41
N LEU A 130 -17.15 -6.36 -1.31
CA LEU A 130 -16.08 -6.71 -2.23
C LEU A 130 -14.76 -7.01 -1.50
N GLN A 131 -14.41 -6.22 -0.49
CA GLN A 131 -13.23 -6.46 0.34
C GLN A 131 -13.35 -7.76 1.14
N ILE A 132 -14.53 -8.08 1.69
CA ILE A 132 -14.81 -9.33 2.38
C ILE A 132 -14.60 -10.52 1.43
N ALA A 133 -15.19 -10.49 0.24
CA ALA A 133 -15.05 -11.57 -0.74
C ALA A 133 -13.59 -11.75 -1.17
N LEU A 134 -12.88 -10.66 -1.43
CA LEU A 134 -11.46 -10.67 -1.81
C LEU A 134 -10.58 -11.25 -0.68
N THR A 135 -10.83 -10.84 0.57
CA THR A 135 -10.08 -11.32 1.74
C THR A 135 -10.31 -12.82 1.97
N PHE A 136 -11.55 -13.31 1.80
CA PHE A 136 -11.82 -14.75 1.85
C PHE A 136 -11.04 -15.49 0.77
N GLY A 137 -11.04 -15.00 -0.49
CA GLY A 137 -10.25 -15.60 -1.56
C GLY A 137 -8.76 -15.63 -1.26
N PHE A 138 -8.21 -14.56 -0.69
CA PHE A 138 -6.81 -14.49 -0.30
C PHE A 138 -6.47 -15.47 0.83
N MET A 139 -7.27 -15.51 1.90
CA MET A 139 -7.05 -16.45 3.01
C MET A 139 -7.22 -17.91 2.57
N PHE A 140 -8.18 -18.19 1.69
CA PHE A 140 -8.31 -19.52 1.08
C PHE A 140 -7.06 -19.88 0.25
N GLY A 141 -6.52 -18.94 -0.52
CA GLY A 141 -5.26 -19.13 -1.24
C GLY A 141 -4.08 -19.43 -0.30
N LEU A 142 -3.94 -18.65 0.80
CA LEU A 142 -2.92 -18.91 1.83
C LEU A 142 -3.06 -20.31 2.43
N HIS A 143 -4.29 -20.72 2.75
CA HIS A 143 -4.57 -22.06 3.27
C HIS A 143 -4.20 -23.17 2.26
N SER A 144 -4.59 -23.00 1.01
CA SER A 144 -4.33 -23.97 -0.06
C SER A 144 -2.83 -24.16 -0.36
N LEU A 145 -2.03 -23.10 -0.14
CA LEU A 145 -0.57 -23.16 -0.29
C LEU A 145 0.17 -23.57 1.00
N GLY A 146 -0.56 -23.84 2.09
CA GLY A 146 0.05 -24.16 3.38
C GLY A 146 0.77 -22.98 4.04
N LEU A 147 0.44 -21.75 3.64
CA LEU A 147 1.03 -20.51 4.16
C LEU A 147 0.24 -19.90 5.32
N LEU A 148 -0.96 -20.42 5.60
CA LEU A 148 -1.79 -19.93 6.69
C LEU A 148 -1.40 -20.66 7.98
N THR A 149 -0.69 -19.97 8.86
CA THR A 149 -0.30 -20.47 10.18
C THR A 149 -1.01 -19.69 11.28
N THR A 150 -1.39 -20.36 12.36
CA THR A 150 -1.95 -19.72 13.56
C THR A 150 -0.86 -19.24 14.53
N GLN A 151 0.38 -19.58 14.23
CA GLN A 151 1.53 -19.17 15.02
C GLN A 151 2.01 -17.79 14.59
N VAL A 152 2.08 -16.87 15.54
CA VAL A 152 2.56 -15.50 15.33
C VAL A 152 3.75 -15.26 16.26
N GLN A 153 4.82 -14.77 15.70
CA GLN A 153 6.00 -14.37 16.46
C GLN A 153 5.79 -12.97 17.04
N PHE A 154 5.65 -12.85 18.34
CA PHE A 154 5.52 -11.55 18.99
C PHE A 154 6.86 -11.07 19.54
N PRO A 155 7.17 -9.74 19.45
CA PRO A 155 8.45 -9.20 19.90
C PRO A 155 8.77 -9.44 21.38
N ILE A 156 7.73 -9.52 22.24
CA ILE A 156 7.89 -9.63 23.69
C ILE A 156 7.59 -11.06 24.17
N PHE A 157 6.61 -11.72 23.55
CA PHE A 157 6.08 -13.00 24.01
C PHE A 157 6.64 -14.20 23.26
N GLY A 158 7.48 -13.98 22.23
CA GLY A 158 7.99 -15.02 21.36
C GLY A 158 6.90 -15.64 20.47
N LEU A 159 7.05 -16.92 20.13
CA LEU A 159 6.10 -17.63 19.28
C LEU A 159 4.84 -17.99 20.07
N VAL A 160 3.70 -17.46 19.66
CA VAL A 160 2.39 -17.70 20.27
C VAL A 160 1.46 -18.34 19.26
N ASP A 161 0.87 -19.48 19.60
CA ASP A 161 -0.21 -20.06 18.81
C ASP A 161 -1.54 -19.43 19.20
N MET A 162 -2.12 -18.64 18.31
CA MET A 162 -3.40 -17.97 18.52
C MET A 162 -4.60 -18.89 18.28
N GLY A 163 -4.39 -20.09 17.77
CA GLY A 163 -5.44 -21.04 17.47
C GLY A 163 -6.54 -20.46 16.57
N LEU A 164 -7.80 -20.75 16.90
CA LEU A 164 -8.96 -20.29 16.12
C LEU A 164 -9.12 -18.77 16.09
N LEU A 165 -8.59 -18.03 17.08
CA LEU A 165 -8.66 -16.56 17.12
C LEU A 165 -7.83 -15.89 16.00
N TYR A 166 -6.83 -16.60 15.47
CA TYR A 166 -6.03 -16.10 14.36
C TYR A 166 -6.89 -15.74 13.15
N TYR A 167 -7.84 -16.59 12.78
CA TYR A 167 -8.62 -16.41 11.54
C TYR A 167 -9.43 -15.10 11.50
N PRO A 168 -10.26 -14.77 12.50
CA PRO A 168 -10.97 -13.50 12.49
C PRO A 168 -10.02 -12.29 12.64
N ILE A 169 -8.95 -12.38 13.42
CA ILE A 169 -7.98 -11.31 13.57
C ILE A 169 -7.26 -11.04 12.25
N ALA A 170 -6.78 -12.08 11.56
CA ALA A 170 -6.16 -11.97 10.25
C ALA A 170 -7.15 -11.40 9.23
N PHE A 171 -8.39 -11.91 9.20
CA PHE A 171 -9.42 -11.49 8.27
C PHE A 171 -9.73 -9.98 8.40
N PHE A 172 -10.05 -9.52 9.60
CA PHE A 172 -10.34 -8.10 9.82
C PHE A 172 -9.07 -7.25 9.74
N GLY A 173 -7.91 -7.79 10.10
CA GLY A 173 -6.62 -7.14 9.97
C GLY A 173 -6.28 -6.83 8.51
N ILE A 174 -6.51 -7.76 7.58
CA ILE A 174 -6.30 -7.55 6.14
C ILE A 174 -7.19 -6.40 5.64
N ILE A 175 -8.50 -6.44 5.93
CA ILE A 175 -9.43 -5.39 5.52
C ILE A 175 -9.03 -4.04 6.13
N PHE A 176 -8.68 -4.02 7.42
CA PHE A 176 -8.24 -2.82 8.12
C PHE A 176 -7.01 -2.20 7.46
N LEU A 177 -5.98 -3.01 7.15
CA LEU A 177 -4.73 -2.54 6.57
C LEU A 177 -4.91 -1.97 5.16
N VAL A 178 -5.70 -2.61 4.30
CA VAL A 178 -6.01 -2.08 2.97
C VAL A 178 -6.67 -0.71 3.08
N ASN A 179 -7.61 -0.54 3.99
CA ASN A 179 -8.26 0.76 4.21
C ASN A 179 -7.34 1.76 4.93
N ALA A 180 -6.43 1.30 5.79
CA ALA A 180 -5.46 2.16 6.48
C ALA A 180 -4.51 2.84 5.49
N VAL A 181 -4.01 2.10 4.50
CA VAL A 181 -3.18 2.66 3.42
C VAL A 181 -3.98 3.66 2.58
N ASN A 182 -5.25 3.36 2.26
CA ASN A 182 -6.13 4.28 1.55
C ASN A 182 -6.37 5.57 2.34
N LEU A 183 -6.50 5.52 3.67
CA LEU A 183 -6.65 6.70 4.53
C LEU A 183 -5.39 7.58 4.57
N THR A 184 -4.19 7.02 4.37
CA THR A 184 -2.93 7.76 4.36
C THR A 184 -2.74 8.56 3.06
N ASP A 185 -3.51 8.30 2.00
CA ASP A 185 -3.48 9.05 0.74
C ASP A 185 -4.25 10.39 0.84
N GLY A 186 -3.84 11.23 1.79
CA GLY A 186 -4.47 12.53 2.05
C GLY A 186 -3.64 13.75 1.62
N LEU A 187 -2.33 13.60 1.42
CA LEU A 187 -1.39 14.65 1.04
C LEU A 187 -0.54 14.22 -0.15
N ASP A 188 -0.04 15.22 -0.92
CA ASP A 188 0.78 14.98 -2.11
C ASP A 188 2.05 14.23 -1.74
N GLY A 189 2.27 13.05 -2.31
CA GLY A 189 3.48 12.24 -2.09
C GLY A 189 3.50 11.41 -0.81
N LEU A 190 2.67 11.68 0.19
CA LEU A 190 2.73 11.04 1.50
C LEU A 190 2.60 9.51 1.42
N CYS A 191 1.48 9.03 0.88
CA CYS A 191 1.22 7.60 0.77
C CYS A 191 2.29 6.90 -0.08
N THR A 192 2.70 7.51 -1.19
CA THR A 192 3.75 6.97 -2.07
C THR A 192 5.10 6.91 -1.36
N GLY A 193 5.48 7.95 -0.63
CA GLY A 193 6.74 8.02 0.11
C GLY A 193 6.81 7.00 1.26
N VAL A 194 5.73 6.90 2.05
CA VAL A 194 5.62 5.89 3.12
C VAL A 194 5.67 4.47 2.53
N THR A 195 4.95 4.23 1.42
CA THR A 195 4.98 2.92 0.74
C THR A 195 6.37 2.60 0.21
N PHE A 196 7.09 3.56 -0.37
CA PHE A 196 8.47 3.38 -0.79
C PHE A 196 9.35 2.85 0.36
N VAL A 197 9.28 3.48 1.53
CA VAL A 197 10.06 3.08 2.71
C VAL A 197 9.63 1.70 3.21
N SER A 198 8.32 1.43 3.26
CA SER A 198 7.78 0.10 3.65
C SER A 198 8.28 -1.00 2.71
N MET A 199 8.36 -0.73 1.41
CA MET A 199 8.87 -1.69 0.42
C MET A 199 10.36 -1.98 0.59
N ILE A 200 11.16 -1.00 1.01
CA ILE A 200 12.56 -1.26 1.40
C ILE A 200 12.60 -2.23 2.59
N GLY A 201 11.70 -2.08 3.57
CA GLY A 201 11.57 -3.02 4.68
C GLY A 201 11.27 -4.44 4.22
N TYR A 202 10.26 -4.62 3.34
CA TYR A 202 9.91 -5.94 2.80
C TYR A 202 11.00 -6.53 1.90
N LEU A 203 11.70 -5.71 1.11
CA LEU A 203 12.85 -6.15 0.32
C LEU A 203 13.96 -6.73 1.19
N LEU A 204 14.31 -6.03 2.27
CA LEU A 204 15.34 -6.47 3.21
C LEU A 204 14.88 -7.73 3.98
N ALA A 205 13.66 -7.72 4.51
CA ALA A 205 13.09 -8.84 5.25
C ALA A 205 13.01 -10.11 4.38
N GLY A 206 12.50 -9.99 3.15
CA GLY A 206 12.43 -11.09 2.21
C GLY A 206 13.83 -11.63 1.86
N SER A 207 14.81 -10.76 1.70
CA SER A 207 16.21 -11.16 1.43
C SER A 207 16.84 -11.88 2.62
N LEU A 208 16.60 -11.41 3.85
CA LEU A 208 17.13 -12.02 5.07
C LEU A 208 16.48 -13.38 5.37
N LEU A 209 15.18 -13.50 5.12
CA LEU A 209 14.41 -14.71 5.39
C LEU A 209 14.35 -15.70 4.21
N GLY A 210 14.98 -15.38 3.08
CA GLY A 210 15.02 -16.26 1.90
C GLY A 210 13.75 -16.25 1.03
N PHE A 211 12.84 -15.29 1.23
CA PHE A 211 11.63 -15.12 0.43
C PHE A 211 11.91 -14.24 -0.81
N VAL A 212 12.61 -14.80 -1.81
CA VAL A 212 13.05 -14.04 -3.00
C VAL A 212 11.88 -13.41 -3.75
N HIS A 213 10.72 -14.06 -3.83
CA HIS A 213 9.52 -13.52 -4.46
C HIS A 213 9.01 -12.25 -3.75
N VAL A 214 9.08 -12.20 -2.43
CA VAL A 214 8.75 -11.00 -1.63
C VAL A 214 9.71 -9.86 -1.96
N SER A 215 11.03 -10.15 -1.93
CA SER A 215 12.05 -9.17 -2.29
C SER A 215 11.87 -8.64 -3.71
N LEU A 216 11.51 -9.50 -4.66
CA LEU A 216 11.32 -9.12 -6.06
C LEU A 216 10.12 -8.18 -6.24
N ILE A 217 8.96 -8.53 -5.66
CA ILE A 217 7.76 -7.69 -5.71
C ILE A 217 8.00 -6.36 -4.97
N ALA A 218 8.65 -6.41 -3.81
CA ALA A 218 9.00 -5.22 -3.04
C ALA A 218 9.96 -4.31 -3.80
N ALA A 219 10.99 -4.86 -4.47
CA ALA A 219 11.91 -4.09 -5.29
C ALA A 219 11.21 -3.40 -6.47
N ALA A 220 10.37 -4.14 -7.22
CA ALA A 220 9.59 -3.58 -8.33
C ALA A 220 8.65 -2.46 -7.85
N THR A 221 8.00 -2.69 -6.70
CA THR A 221 7.07 -1.70 -6.11
C THR A 221 7.81 -0.48 -5.57
N ALA A 222 8.96 -0.66 -4.90
CA ALA A 222 9.80 0.47 -4.45
C ALA A 222 10.25 1.32 -5.64
N GLY A 223 10.73 0.68 -6.71
CA GLY A 223 11.06 1.38 -7.95
C GLY A 223 9.87 2.15 -8.52
N ALA A 224 8.71 1.50 -8.59
CA ALA A 224 7.48 2.14 -9.09
C ALA A 224 7.02 3.32 -8.22
N CYS A 225 7.16 3.24 -6.89
CA CYS A 225 6.91 4.35 -5.97
C CYS A 225 7.84 5.53 -6.28
N ALA A 226 9.15 5.28 -6.42
CA ALA A 226 10.11 6.31 -6.78
C ALA A 226 9.79 6.95 -8.15
N GLY A 227 9.39 6.14 -9.15
CA GLY A 227 8.95 6.62 -10.46
C GLY A 227 7.67 7.45 -10.40
N PHE A 228 6.73 7.07 -9.54
CA PHE A 228 5.48 7.80 -9.36
C PHE A 228 5.67 9.10 -8.59
N LEU A 229 6.61 9.18 -7.63
CA LEU A 229 6.97 10.41 -6.92
C LEU A 229 7.42 11.52 -7.84
N VAL A 230 7.96 11.23 -9.02
CA VAL A 230 8.29 12.24 -10.05
C VAL A 230 7.05 13.09 -10.43
N TRP A 231 5.86 12.52 -10.30
CA TRP A 231 4.59 13.12 -10.69
C TRP A 231 3.68 13.46 -9.50
N ASN A 232 3.77 12.69 -8.40
CA ASN A 232 2.89 12.79 -7.25
C ASN A 232 3.48 13.60 -6.09
N PHE A 233 4.82 13.88 -6.10
CA PHE A 233 5.45 14.73 -5.09
C PHE A 233 4.92 16.17 -5.15
N TYR A 234 4.89 16.84 -4.01
CA TYR A 234 4.35 18.20 -3.90
C TYR A 234 5.10 19.21 -4.78
N PRO A 235 4.42 20.06 -5.58
CA PRO A 235 2.98 20.01 -5.88
C PRO A 235 2.63 18.90 -6.87
N ALA A 236 1.67 18.06 -6.51
CA ALA A 236 1.32 16.88 -7.30
C ALA A 236 0.71 17.24 -8.66
N LYS A 237 1.16 16.56 -9.71
CA LYS A 237 0.60 16.63 -11.06
C LYS A 237 -0.50 15.59 -11.29
N VAL A 238 -0.60 14.61 -10.40
CA VAL A 238 -1.61 13.55 -10.43
C VAL A 238 -1.75 12.94 -9.03
N PHE A 239 -2.97 12.60 -8.65
CA PHE A 239 -3.26 11.82 -7.44
C PHE A 239 -3.38 10.35 -7.78
N MET A 240 -2.95 9.46 -6.87
CA MET A 240 -3.05 8.02 -7.13
C MET A 240 -4.50 7.52 -7.13
N GLY A 241 -5.37 8.16 -6.36
CA GLY A 241 -6.76 7.78 -6.17
C GLY A 241 -6.93 6.51 -5.32
N ASP A 242 -8.19 6.12 -5.12
CA ASP A 242 -8.52 4.86 -4.44
C ASP A 242 -7.96 3.65 -5.20
N THR A 243 -7.85 3.75 -6.53
CA THR A 243 -7.19 2.77 -7.41
C THR A 243 -5.78 2.44 -6.93
N GLY A 244 -4.98 3.47 -6.67
CA GLY A 244 -3.58 3.30 -6.29
C GLY A 244 -3.41 2.95 -4.82
N SER A 245 -4.06 3.68 -3.95
CA SER A 245 -3.88 3.51 -2.49
C SER A 245 -4.38 2.16 -1.99
N MET A 246 -5.50 1.65 -2.52
CA MET A 246 -5.98 0.31 -2.19
C MET A 246 -5.08 -0.79 -2.78
N PHE A 247 -4.52 -0.60 -3.98
CA PHE A 247 -3.52 -1.50 -4.54
C PHE A 247 -2.29 -1.60 -3.64
N PHE A 248 -1.75 -0.48 -3.17
CA PHE A 248 -0.64 -0.47 -2.23
C PHE A 248 -1.02 -1.15 -0.90
N GLY A 249 -2.25 -0.91 -0.41
CA GLY A 249 -2.76 -1.60 0.76
C GLY A 249 -2.75 -3.12 0.60
N GLY A 250 -3.17 -3.61 -0.57
CA GLY A 250 -3.12 -5.03 -0.92
C GLY A 250 -1.70 -5.59 -0.93
N ILE A 251 -0.72 -4.88 -1.55
CA ILE A 251 0.69 -5.31 -1.57
C ILE A 251 1.28 -5.34 -0.17
N VAL A 252 1.21 -4.23 0.57
CA VAL A 252 1.78 -4.10 1.93
C VAL A 252 1.27 -5.22 2.82
N THR A 253 -0.02 -5.51 2.76
CA THR A 253 -0.64 -6.56 3.56
C THR A 253 -0.22 -7.95 3.10
N ALA A 254 -0.34 -8.24 1.81
CA ALA A 254 -0.08 -9.58 1.28
C ALA A 254 1.37 -10.04 1.48
N LEU A 255 2.35 -9.15 1.33
CA LEU A 255 3.77 -9.47 1.52
C LEU A 255 4.06 -10.02 2.92
N ALA A 256 3.47 -9.45 3.96
CA ALA A 256 3.63 -9.94 5.33
C ALA A 256 3.01 -11.33 5.53
N PHE A 257 1.81 -11.55 4.99
CA PHE A 257 1.10 -12.81 5.15
C PHE A 257 1.75 -13.96 4.38
N VAL A 258 2.25 -13.73 3.16
CA VAL A 258 2.94 -14.79 2.39
C VAL A 258 4.31 -15.16 2.96
N MET A 259 4.93 -14.27 3.74
CA MET A 259 6.14 -14.57 4.52
C MET A 259 5.83 -15.32 5.82
N GLN A 260 4.55 -15.55 6.13
CA GLN A 260 4.12 -16.10 7.43
C GLN A 260 4.59 -15.28 8.64
N ARG A 261 4.77 -13.96 8.42
CA ARG A 261 5.23 -12.98 9.40
C ARG A 261 4.28 -11.77 9.43
N PRO A 262 2.96 -11.99 9.70
CA PRO A 262 1.96 -10.92 9.68
C PRO A 262 2.26 -9.80 10.68
N GLU A 263 2.98 -10.08 11.75
CA GLU A 263 3.40 -9.10 12.74
C GLU A 263 4.35 -8.02 12.17
N LEU A 264 5.04 -8.29 11.06
CA LEU A 264 5.92 -7.29 10.41
C LEU A 264 5.14 -6.08 9.89
N VAL A 265 3.83 -6.21 9.67
CA VAL A 265 2.99 -5.06 9.33
C VAL A 265 2.96 -4.02 10.44
N LEU A 266 3.08 -4.43 11.71
CA LEU A 266 3.12 -3.51 12.85
C LEU A 266 4.35 -2.57 12.76
N PHE A 267 5.43 -3.02 12.15
CA PHE A 267 6.65 -2.27 11.93
C PHE A 267 6.64 -1.53 10.60
N PHE A 268 6.47 -2.26 9.49
CA PHE A 268 6.57 -1.69 8.14
C PHE A 268 5.34 -0.88 7.74
N GLY A 269 4.20 -1.13 8.39
CA GLY A 269 2.94 -0.42 8.22
C GLY A 269 2.59 0.56 9.34
N ILE A 270 3.54 0.89 10.22
CA ILE A 270 3.29 1.68 11.43
C ILE A 270 2.58 3.02 11.15
N VAL A 271 2.95 3.69 10.07
CA VAL A 271 2.33 4.97 9.67
C VAL A 271 0.87 4.77 9.31
N TYR A 272 0.55 3.77 8.49
CA TYR A 272 -0.82 3.49 8.07
C TYR A 272 -1.72 3.13 9.26
N ILE A 273 -1.19 2.27 10.15
CA ILE A 273 -1.89 1.87 11.37
C ILE A 273 -2.14 3.09 12.25
N TRP A 274 -1.14 3.95 12.42
CA TRP A 274 -1.28 5.17 13.22
C TRP A 274 -2.35 6.10 12.64
N ASP A 275 -2.30 6.38 11.34
CA ASP A 275 -3.29 7.23 10.66
C ASP A 275 -4.71 6.69 10.84
N ALA A 276 -4.91 5.40 10.55
CA ALA A 276 -6.21 4.75 10.69
C ALA A 276 -6.70 4.74 12.14
N MET A 277 -5.81 4.45 13.10
CA MET A 277 -6.17 4.45 14.52
C MET A 277 -6.59 5.83 15.00
N THR A 278 -5.95 6.92 14.53
CA THR A 278 -6.39 8.28 14.88
C THR A 278 -7.81 8.57 14.39
N VAL A 279 -8.19 8.06 13.22
CA VAL A 279 -9.56 8.19 12.68
C VAL A 279 -10.55 7.38 13.53
N VAL A 280 -10.22 6.13 13.86
CA VAL A 280 -11.07 5.26 14.69
C VAL A 280 -11.29 5.87 16.07
N ILE A 281 -10.21 6.29 16.75
CA ILE A 281 -10.26 6.92 18.07
C ILE A 281 -11.10 8.20 18.02
N GLN A 282 -10.84 9.07 17.05
CA GLN A 282 -11.58 10.32 16.90
C GLN A 282 -13.08 10.08 16.68
N ARG A 283 -13.43 9.17 15.76
CA ARG A 283 -14.84 8.86 15.44
C ARG A 283 -15.57 8.29 16.66
N THR A 284 -14.92 7.37 17.38
CA THR A 284 -15.50 6.74 18.58
C THR A 284 -15.70 7.76 19.70
N TYR A 285 -14.66 8.56 19.99
CA TYR A 285 -14.74 9.58 21.01
C TYR A 285 -15.76 10.68 20.69
N PHE A 286 -15.80 11.13 19.43
CA PHE A 286 -16.77 12.13 18.98
C PHE A 286 -18.20 11.66 19.17
N LYS A 287 -18.50 10.39 18.84
CA LYS A 287 -19.82 9.80 19.08
C LYS A 287 -20.12 9.66 20.57
N ALA A 288 -19.18 9.16 21.37
CA ALA A 288 -19.37 8.92 22.80
C ALA A 288 -19.52 10.23 23.60
N THR A 289 -18.92 11.33 23.14
CA THR A 289 -18.92 12.63 23.84
C THR A 289 -19.85 13.68 23.21
N HIS A 290 -20.71 13.27 22.27
CA HIS A 290 -21.65 14.15 21.57
C HIS A 290 -20.98 15.38 20.95
N GLY A 291 -19.86 15.20 20.25
CA GLY A 291 -19.23 16.24 19.43
C GLY A 291 -17.87 16.76 19.89
N LYS A 292 -17.29 16.25 20.99
CA LYS A 292 -15.92 16.63 21.39
C LYS A 292 -14.88 15.93 20.52
N ARG A 293 -13.77 16.62 20.26
CA ARG A 293 -12.65 16.12 19.44
C ARG A 293 -11.40 15.97 20.30
N ILE A 294 -10.66 14.86 20.12
CA ILE A 294 -9.30 14.65 20.67
C ILE A 294 -8.27 15.31 19.76
N PHE A 295 -8.33 14.99 18.46
CA PHE A 295 -7.44 15.56 17.46
C PHE A 295 -8.13 16.72 16.74
N ARG A 296 -7.36 17.75 16.35
CA ARG A 296 -7.88 18.89 15.58
C ARG A 296 -8.49 18.43 14.27
N MET A 297 -7.82 17.47 13.59
CA MET A 297 -8.26 16.83 12.37
C MET A 297 -7.69 15.41 12.28
N THR A 298 -8.36 14.51 11.58
CA THR A 298 -7.90 13.15 11.28
C THR A 298 -8.15 12.84 9.81
N PRO A 299 -7.25 12.07 9.15
CA PRO A 299 -5.99 11.48 9.66
C PRO A 299 -4.98 12.51 10.17
N ILE A 300 -4.03 12.06 10.99
CA ILE A 300 -3.12 12.93 11.73
C ILE A 300 -2.23 13.87 10.87
N PRO A 301 -1.82 13.53 9.63
CA PRO A 301 -1.08 14.44 8.75
C PRO A 301 -1.77 15.80 8.58
N HIS A 302 -3.10 15.81 8.42
CA HIS A 302 -3.88 17.04 8.31
C HIS A 302 -3.86 17.89 9.60
N ALA A 303 -3.72 17.26 10.77
CA ALA A 303 -3.57 18.03 12.02
C ALA A 303 -2.23 18.80 12.07
N TYR A 304 -1.16 18.26 11.45
CA TYR A 304 0.12 18.98 11.31
C TYR A 304 0.01 20.12 10.30
N GLU A 305 -0.71 19.88 9.19
CA GLU A 305 -1.01 20.91 8.19
C GLU A 305 -1.76 22.09 8.84
N MET A 306 -2.78 21.81 9.66
CA MET A 306 -3.50 22.84 10.43
C MET A 306 -2.61 23.58 11.47
N ARG A 307 -1.43 23.04 11.80
CA ARG A 307 -0.42 23.70 12.61
C ARG A 307 0.58 24.52 11.80
N GLY A 308 0.37 24.64 10.49
CA GLY A 308 1.20 25.40 9.57
C GLY A 308 2.43 24.66 9.05
N TRP A 309 2.50 23.33 9.19
CA TRP A 309 3.57 22.56 8.54
C TRP A 309 3.30 22.49 7.03
N ARG A 310 4.38 22.61 6.25
CA ARG A 310 4.31 22.40 4.80
C ARG A 310 4.22 20.91 4.48
N GLU A 311 3.51 20.53 3.42
CA GLU A 311 3.32 19.13 3.01
C GLU A 311 4.65 18.38 2.94
N VAL A 312 5.66 18.90 2.25
CA VAL A 312 7.00 18.28 2.15
C VAL A 312 7.63 17.97 3.53
N LYS A 313 7.40 18.84 4.54
CA LYS A 313 7.90 18.58 5.90
C LYS A 313 7.13 17.45 6.57
N ILE A 314 5.83 17.35 6.32
CA ILE A 314 4.98 16.28 6.82
C ILE A 314 5.40 14.96 6.19
N ASP A 315 5.57 14.92 4.86
CA ASP A 315 6.02 13.74 4.12
C ASP A 315 7.37 13.23 4.66
N GLY A 316 8.35 14.12 4.82
CA GLY A 316 9.65 13.77 5.38
C GLY A 316 9.56 13.22 6.81
N PHE A 317 8.68 13.79 7.65
CA PHE A 317 8.47 13.35 9.02
C PHE A 317 7.84 11.95 9.07
N PHE A 318 6.81 11.68 8.26
CA PHE A 318 6.17 10.37 8.22
C PHE A 318 7.05 9.32 7.53
N ALA A 319 7.82 9.69 6.50
CA ALA A 319 8.84 8.82 5.91
C ALA A 319 9.92 8.43 6.94
N LEU A 320 10.34 9.36 7.80
CA LEU A 320 11.27 9.07 8.90
C LEU A 320 10.66 8.07 9.90
N ILE A 321 9.39 8.25 10.30
CA ILE A 321 8.70 7.30 11.19
C ILE A 321 8.61 5.92 10.54
N ALA A 322 8.26 5.85 9.25
CA ALA A 322 8.27 4.61 8.50
C ALA A 322 9.67 3.96 8.48
N GLY A 323 10.72 4.76 8.29
CA GLY A 323 12.12 4.31 8.34
C GLY A 323 12.53 3.75 9.69
N ILE A 324 12.11 4.39 10.78
CA ILE A 324 12.31 3.88 12.15
C ILE A 324 11.57 2.55 12.31
N GLY A 325 10.33 2.45 11.85
CA GLY A 325 9.57 1.21 11.86
C GLY A 325 10.28 0.09 11.10
N VAL A 326 10.79 0.39 9.88
CA VAL A 326 11.59 -0.57 9.10
C VAL A 326 12.83 -1.00 9.86
N ALA A 327 13.59 -0.07 10.43
CA ALA A 327 14.79 -0.42 11.20
C ALA A 327 14.48 -1.32 12.41
N MET A 328 13.39 -1.02 13.12
CA MET A 328 12.90 -1.84 14.24
C MET A 328 12.47 -3.24 13.78
N GLY A 329 11.74 -3.35 12.66
CA GLY A 329 11.30 -4.63 12.11
C GLY A 329 12.46 -5.49 11.62
N ILE A 330 13.47 -4.89 10.98
CA ILE A 330 14.68 -5.60 10.56
C ILE A 330 15.50 -6.05 11.78
N PHE A 331 15.69 -5.16 12.77
CA PHE A 331 16.33 -5.53 14.03
C PHE A 331 15.60 -6.70 14.70
N TYR A 332 14.27 -6.65 14.75
CA TYR A 332 13.45 -7.72 15.29
C TYR A 332 13.68 -9.06 14.56
N ILE A 333 13.74 -9.08 13.22
CA ILE A 333 14.02 -10.29 12.43
C ILE A 333 15.41 -10.86 12.77
N CYS A 334 16.40 -10.01 13.03
CA CYS A 334 17.76 -10.45 13.31
C CYS A 334 17.92 -11.02 14.74
N VAL A 335 17.03 -10.69 15.67
CA VAL A 335 17.12 -11.09 17.08
C VAL A 335 16.15 -12.21 17.43
N ALA A 336 15.02 -12.34 16.72
CA ALA A 336 13.99 -13.35 16.92
C ALA A 336 14.28 -14.66 16.18
#